data_b1ca0304a39440d10ed3e703ccdc5f95
#
_entry.id   b1ca0304a39440d10ed3e703ccdc5f95
#
_cell.length_a   1.000
_cell.length_b   1.000
_cell.length_c   1.000
_cell.angle_alpha   90.00
_cell.angle_beta   90.00
_cell.angle_gamma   90.00
#
_symmetry.space_group_name_H-M   'P 1'
#
loop_
_entity.id
_entity.type
_entity.pdbx_description
1 polymer ?
#
loop_
_entity_poly.entity_id
_entity_poly.type
_entity_poly.pdbx_seq_one_letter_code
_entity_poly.pdbx_strand_id
1 'polypeptide(L)'
;MENTKIDVQHEKITKKGARIMIAAPQSGSGKTLITCALLQALKEKNYYLESFKCGPDYIDPMFHKTVLGISSRNLDPFFTEDSITRMLLAKGQDSRDLAVIEGVMGLYDGLGGIREEASSYALAKATNTPIILTVNARGMGRSLLALLSGFLQYDTAHLIK
;
A
#
# COMPACT_ATOMS: atom_id res chain seq x y z
N MET A 1 -27.15 -30.84 40.26
CA MET A 1 -25.84 -30.24 39.95
C MET A 1 -25.83 -29.91 38.46
N GLU A 2 -26.27 -28.70 38.12
CA GLU A 2 -26.34 -28.20 36.76
C GLU A 2 -25.03 -27.52 36.42
N ASN A 3 -24.33 -28.08 35.43
CA ASN A 3 -23.10 -27.46 34.86
C ASN A 3 -23.49 -26.36 33.89
N THR A 4 -23.44 -25.13 34.33
CA THR A 4 -23.59 -23.93 33.49
C THR A 4 -22.30 -23.77 32.68
N LYS A 5 -22.33 -24.15 31.42
CA LYS A 5 -21.29 -23.80 30.48
C LYS A 5 -21.36 -22.31 30.20
N ILE A 6 -20.35 -21.57 30.66
CA ILE A 6 -20.16 -20.17 30.31
C ILE A 6 -19.68 -20.15 28.86
N ASP A 7 -20.55 -19.73 27.97
CA ASP A 7 -20.25 -19.47 26.57
C ASP A 7 -19.49 -18.15 26.48
N VAL A 8 -18.16 -18.22 26.43
CA VAL A 8 -17.30 -17.07 26.19
C VAL A 8 -17.40 -16.73 24.70
N GLN A 9 -18.37 -15.90 24.37
CA GLN A 9 -18.39 -15.24 23.05
C GLN A 9 -17.12 -14.40 22.94
N HIS A 10 -16.17 -14.89 22.15
CA HIS A 10 -15.05 -14.09 21.68
C HIS A 10 -15.63 -12.98 20.79
N GLU A 11 -15.81 -11.80 21.38
CA GLU A 11 -15.95 -10.56 20.62
C GLU A 11 -14.77 -10.49 19.65
N LYS A 12 -15.05 -10.72 18.37
CA LYS A 12 -14.11 -10.41 17.27
C LYS A 12 -13.91 -8.90 17.29
N ILE A 13 -12.94 -8.43 18.05
CA ILE A 13 -12.39 -7.11 17.87
C ILE A 13 -11.94 -7.09 16.43
N THR A 14 -12.69 -6.40 15.56
CA THR A 14 -12.30 -6.15 14.17
C THR A 14 -11.05 -5.29 14.22
N LYS A 15 -9.87 -5.93 14.26
CA LYS A 15 -8.59 -5.25 14.09
C LYS A 15 -8.68 -4.55 12.73
N LYS A 16 -8.72 -3.22 12.78
CA LYS A 16 -8.56 -2.40 11.57
C LYS A 16 -7.26 -2.88 10.94
N GLY A 17 -7.32 -3.57 9.79
CA GLY A 17 -6.15 -4.22 9.20
C GLY A 17 -5.02 -3.22 9.01
N ALA A 18 -3.81 -3.60 9.39
CA ALA A 18 -2.62 -2.80 9.14
C ALA A 18 -2.43 -2.64 7.63
N ARG A 19 -1.89 -1.50 7.21
CA ARG A 19 -1.60 -1.23 5.80
C ARG A 19 -0.39 -0.37 5.63
N ILE A 20 0.32 -0.55 4.53
CA ILE A 20 1.46 0.27 4.11
C ILE A 20 1.42 0.45 2.60
N MET A 21 2.01 1.54 2.12
CA MET A 21 2.23 1.77 0.70
C MET A 21 3.73 1.79 0.41
N ILE A 22 4.14 1.11 -0.65
CA ILE A 22 5.49 1.20 -1.23
C ILE A 22 5.42 2.19 -2.39
N ALA A 23 6.11 3.31 -2.26
CA ALA A 23 6.16 4.34 -3.29
C ALA A 23 7.59 4.76 -3.58
N ALA A 24 7.81 5.59 -4.61
CA ALA A 24 9.13 6.04 -5.00
C ALA A 24 9.06 7.44 -5.62
N PRO A 25 10.18 8.17 -5.70
CA PRO A 25 10.25 9.47 -6.38
C PRO A 25 9.92 9.41 -7.87
N GLN A 26 10.15 8.27 -8.51
CA GLN A 26 9.95 8.10 -9.96
C GLN A 26 9.72 6.65 -10.35
N SER A 27 9.31 6.43 -11.60
CA SER A 27 9.26 5.09 -12.21
C SER A 27 10.66 4.46 -12.27
N GLY A 28 10.72 3.13 -12.30
CA GLY A 28 12.00 2.41 -12.38
C GLY A 28 12.85 2.40 -11.09
N SER A 29 12.33 2.91 -9.96
CA SER A 29 13.03 2.93 -8.68
C SER A 29 12.95 1.61 -7.89
N GLY A 30 12.42 0.54 -8.49
CA GLY A 30 12.38 -0.79 -7.86
C GLY A 30 11.18 -1.06 -6.97
N LYS A 31 10.10 -0.25 -7.04
CA LYS A 31 8.86 -0.46 -6.26
C LYS A 31 8.37 -1.90 -6.34
N THR A 32 8.14 -2.40 -7.55
CA THR A 32 7.61 -3.76 -7.79
C THR A 32 8.52 -4.84 -7.18
N LEU A 33 9.83 -4.73 -7.38
CA LEU A 33 10.78 -5.69 -6.79
C LEU A 33 10.71 -5.70 -5.27
N ILE A 34 10.71 -4.52 -4.65
CA ILE A 34 10.64 -4.38 -3.18
C ILE A 34 9.29 -4.87 -2.66
N THR A 35 8.20 -4.54 -3.35
CA THR A 35 6.85 -5.01 -2.99
C THR A 35 6.78 -6.55 -3.03
N CYS A 36 7.24 -7.16 -4.11
CA CYS A 36 7.24 -8.62 -4.25
C CYS A 36 8.12 -9.30 -3.19
N ALA A 37 9.32 -8.77 -2.94
CA ALA A 37 10.23 -9.30 -1.91
C ALA A 37 9.61 -9.20 -0.51
N LEU A 38 8.99 -8.06 -0.19
CA LEU A 38 8.31 -7.86 1.10
C LEU A 38 7.11 -8.81 1.26
N LEU A 39 6.27 -8.92 0.24
CA LEU A 39 5.13 -9.84 0.24
C LEU A 39 5.58 -11.29 0.45
N GLN A 40 6.62 -11.72 -0.26
CA GLN A 40 7.17 -13.07 -0.11
C GLN A 40 7.73 -13.30 1.29
N ALA A 41 8.53 -12.38 1.81
CA ALA A 41 9.14 -12.50 3.14
C ALA A 41 8.09 -12.54 4.27
N LEU A 42 7.02 -11.75 4.14
CA LEU A 42 5.92 -11.75 5.12
C LEU A 42 5.07 -13.03 5.01
N LYS A 43 4.84 -13.52 3.80
CA LYS A 43 4.14 -14.80 3.58
C LYS A 43 4.90 -15.97 4.21
N GLU A 44 6.23 -16.01 4.08
CA GLU A 44 7.08 -17.03 4.71
C GLU A 44 7.03 -16.99 6.25
N LYS A 45 6.67 -15.83 6.81
CA LYS A 45 6.39 -15.65 8.25
C LYS A 45 4.94 -15.92 8.63
N ASN A 46 4.15 -16.52 7.71
CA ASN A 46 2.74 -16.87 7.90
C ASN A 46 1.81 -15.69 8.14
N TYR A 47 2.13 -14.49 7.64
CA TYR A 47 1.18 -13.39 7.63
C TYR A 47 0.10 -13.59 6.55
N TYR A 48 -1.13 -13.30 6.91
CA TYR A 48 -2.25 -13.25 5.98
C TYR A 48 -2.26 -11.88 5.28
N LEU A 49 -1.96 -11.89 3.98
CA LEU A 49 -1.70 -10.67 3.22
C LEU A 49 -2.79 -10.41 2.18
N GLU A 50 -3.03 -9.13 1.91
CA GLU A 50 -3.70 -8.65 0.71
C GLU A 50 -2.76 -7.67 0.02
N SER A 51 -2.69 -7.74 -1.31
CA SER A 51 -1.92 -6.80 -2.12
C SER A 51 -2.86 -5.90 -2.90
N PHE A 52 -2.45 -4.65 -3.06
CA PHE A 52 -3.13 -3.70 -3.93
C PHE A 52 -2.13 -3.01 -4.84
N LYS A 53 -2.60 -2.67 -6.04
CA LYS A 53 -1.86 -1.80 -6.98
C LYS A 53 -2.61 -0.49 -7.14
N CYS A 54 -1.92 0.63 -7.04
CA CYS A 54 -2.45 1.94 -7.41
C CYS A 54 -2.60 2.01 -8.94
N GLY A 55 -3.79 2.43 -9.39
CA GLY A 55 -4.08 2.57 -10.82
C GLY A 55 -4.51 1.27 -11.52
N PRO A 56 -4.81 1.34 -12.83
CA PRO A 56 -5.37 0.25 -13.63
C PRO A 56 -4.25 -0.67 -14.17
N ASP A 57 -3.55 -1.37 -13.30
CA ASP A 57 -2.49 -2.32 -13.67
C ASP A 57 -3.01 -3.77 -13.63
N TYR A 58 -2.66 -4.57 -14.63
CA TYR A 58 -3.03 -5.98 -14.70
C TYR A 58 -1.84 -6.91 -14.44
N ILE A 59 -0.62 -6.46 -14.70
CA ILE A 59 0.59 -7.30 -14.65
C ILE A 59 0.97 -7.58 -13.21
N ASP A 60 1.11 -6.55 -12.38
CA ASP A 60 1.54 -6.70 -10.99
C ASP A 60 0.52 -7.49 -10.15
N PRO A 61 -0.81 -7.20 -10.20
CA PRO A 61 -1.80 -8.01 -9.51
C PRO A 61 -1.83 -9.46 -9.97
N MET A 62 -1.66 -9.72 -11.26
CA MET A 62 -1.60 -11.07 -11.80
C MET A 62 -0.36 -11.81 -11.29
N PHE A 63 0.80 -11.17 -11.26
CA PHE A 63 2.04 -11.74 -10.73
C PHE A 63 1.90 -12.07 -9.23
N HIS A 64 1.39 -11.16 -8.41
CA HIS A 64 1.17 -11.38 -6.99
C HIS A 64 0.25 -12.58 -6.74
N LYS A 65 -0.82 -12.70 -7.53
CA LYS A 65 -1.77 -13.80 -7.41
C LYS A 65 -1.20 -15.13 -7.91
N THR A 66 -0.58 -15.13 -9.09
CA THR A 66 -0.17 -16.37 -9.77
C THR A 66 1.16 -16.89 -9.23
N VAL A 67 2.13 -16.01 -8.99
CA VAL A 67 3.49 -16.38 -8.58
C VAL A 67 3.62 -16.41 -7.06
N LEU A 68 3.14 -15.38 -6.38
CA LEU A 68 3.25 -15.29 -4.93
C LEU A 68 2.09 -15.97 -4.20
N GLY A 69 0.99 -16.27 -4.90
CA GLY A 69 -0.23 -16.85 -4.28
C GLY A 69 -0.89 -15.89 -3.28
N ILE A 70 -0.72 -14.58 -3.47
CA ILE A 70 -1.30 -13.53 -2.63
C ILE A 70 -2.41 -12.84 -3.42
N SER A 71 -3.61 -12.72 -2.83
CA SER A 71 -4.71 -11.98 -3.44
C SER A 71 -4.28 -10.55 -3.74
N SER A 72 -4.60 -10.07 -4.94
CA SER A 72 -4.23 -8.72 -5.37
C SER A 72 -5.35 -8.07 -6.17
N ARG A 73 -5.51 -6.76 -6.00
CA ARG A 73 -6.57 -5.94 -6.61
C ARG A 73 -6.02 -4.56 -6.97
N ASN A 74 -6.73 -3.86 -7.83
CA ASN A 74 -6.45 -2.45 -8.12
C ASN A 74 -7.24 -1.53 -7.19
N LEU A 75 -6.60 -0.42 -6.79
CA LEU A 75 -7.25 0.75 -6.22
C LEU A 75 -6.94 1.92 -7.15
N ASP A 76 -7.94 2.39 -7.87
CA ASP A 76 -7.75 3.42 -8.87
C ASP A 76 -8.51 4.71 -8.51
N PRO A 77 -7.80 5.70 -7.94
CA PRO A 77 -8.41 6.97 -7.55
C PRO A 77 -8.83 7.84 -8.74
N PHE A 78 -8.53 7.44 -9.97
CA PHE A 78 -9.06 8.10 -11.16
C PHE A 78 -10.51 7.69 -11.45
N PHE A 79 -10.84 6.42 -11.24
CA PHE A 79 -12.17 5.89 -11.53
C PHE A 79 -13.09 5.83 -10.31
N THR A 80 -12.55 5.94 -9.10
CA THR A 80 -13.34 5.80 -7.88
C THR A 80 -13.16 7.00 -6.95
N GLU A 81 -14.26 7.48 -6.40
CA GLU A 81 -14.23 8.46 -5.32
C GLU A 81 -13.59 7.87 -4.06
N ASP A 82 -13.10 8.74 -3.19
CA ASP A 82 -12.43 8.37 -1.93
C ASP A 82 -13.24 7.42 -1.06
N SER A 83 -14.56 7.60 -1.00
CA SER A 83 -15.47 6.75 -0.23
C SER A 83 -15.47 5.31 -0.75
N ILE A 84 -15.52 5.15 -2.07
CA ILE A 84 -15.50 3.85 -2.76
C ILE A 84 -14.12 3.22 -2.62
N THR A 85 -13.06 4.01 -2.82
CA THR A 85 -11.67 3.55 -2.63
C THR A 85 -11.44 3.00 -1.23
N ARG A 86 -11.90 3.72 -0.20
CA ARG A 86 -11.83 3.24 1.21
C ARG A 86 -12.64 1.97 1.44
N MET A 87 -13.82 1.86 0.85
CA MET A 87 -14.66 0.66 0.94
C MET A 87 -13.98 -0.54 0.29
N LEU A 88 -13.40 -0.38 -0.90
CA LEU A 88 -12.68 -1.44 -1.61
C LEU A 88 -11.46 -1.92 -0.84
N LEU A 89 -10.68 -0.98 -0.28
CA LEU A 89 -9.54 -1.30 0.59
C LEU A 89 -10.00 -2.07 1.83
N ALA A 90 -11.02 -1.57 2.54
CA ALA A 90 -11.54 -2.21 3.74
C ALA A 90 -12.05 -3.63 3.46
N LYS A 91 -12.77 -3.82 2.35
CA LYS A 91 -13.26 -5.14 1.92
C LYS A 91 -12.11 -6.11 1.61
N GLY A 92 -11.02 -5.64 1.01
CA GLY A 92 -9.87 -6.49 0.73
C GLY A 92 -9.04 -6.77 1.98
N GLN A 93 -9.01 -5.86 2.94
CA GLN A 93 -8.32 -6.04 4.23
C GLN A 93 -9.07 -6.93 5.22
N ASP A 94 -10.33 -7.27 4.94
CA ASP A 94 -11.11 -8.09 5.85
C ASP A 94 -10.42 -9.43 6.13
N SER A 95 -10.22 -9.73 7.42
CA SER A 95 -9.51 -10.94 7.88
C SER A 95 -8.03 -11.03 7.42
N ARG A 96 -7.39 -9.92 7.07
CA ARG A 96 -5.96 -9.87 6.73
C ARG A 96 -5.14 -9.23 7.84
N ASP A 97 -3.90 -9.69 7.99
CA ASP A 97 -2.95 -9.10 8.95
C ASP A 97 -2.39 -7.78 8.43
N LEU A 98 -2.08 -7.73 7.12
CA LEU A 98 -1.50 -6.57 6.47
C LEU A 98 -1.94 -6.45 5.01
N ALA A 99 -2.28 -5.24 4.59
CA ALA A 99 -2.40 -4.85 3.19
C ALA A 99 -1.14 -4.11 2.74
N VAL A 100 -0.57 -4.52 1.62
CA VAL A 100 0.54 -3.83 0.97
C VAL A 100 0.04 -3.21 -0.32
N ILE A 101 0.16 -1.89 -0.43
CA ILE A 101 -0.24 -1.12 -1.62
C ILE A 101 1.02 -0.76 -2.40
N GLU A 102 1.11 -1.18 -3.65
CA GLU A 102 2.17 -0.72 -4.54
C GLU A 102 1.74 0.54 -5.27
N GLY A 103 2.52 1.60 -5.14
CA GLY A 103 2.30 2.87 -5.84
C GLY A 103 2.62 2.78 -7.34
N VAL A 104 2.18 3.78 -8.07
CA VAL A 104 2.40 3.95 -9.51
C VAL A 104 3.26 5.19 -9.76
N MET A 105 4.05 5.21 -10.82
CA MET A 105 4.91 6.34 -11.24
C MET A 105 5.74 6.92 -10.08
N GLY A 106 5.94 8.23 -10.04
CA GLY A 106 6.43 8.93 -8.86
C GLY A 106 5.31 9.17 -7.85
N LEU A 107 5.67 9.33 -6.59
CA LEU A 107 4.71 9.43 -5.47
C LEU A 107 3.64 10.51 -5.71
N TYR A 108 4.04 11.66 -6.25
CA TYR A 108 3.18 12.81 -6.47
C TYR A 108 2.68 12.93 -7.92
N ASP A 109 3.13 12.03 -8.82
CA ASP A 109 2.79 12.07 -10.23
C ASP A 109 1.41 11.46 -10.46
N GLY A 110 0.41 12.29 -10.67
CA GLY A 110 -0.95 11.88 -10.99
C GLY A 110 -1.34 12.22 -12.42
N LEU A 111 -2.49 12.81 -12.62
CA LEU A 111 -3.05 13.12 -13.95
C LEU A 111 -2.09 13.96 -14.80
N GLY A 112 -1.70 13.40 -15.95
CA GLY A 112 -0.78 14.04 -16.87
C GLY A 112 0.64 14.23 -16.34
N GLY A 113 0.97 13.64 -15.19
CA GLY A 113 2.27 13.81 -14.51
C GLY A 113 2.48 15.18 -13.85
N ILE A 114 1.46 16.03 -13.81
CA ILE A 114 1.53 17.42 -13.32
C ILE A 114 0.51 17.74 -12.22
N ARG A 115 -0.44 16.86 -11.98
CA ARG A 115 -1.46 17.01 -10.93
C ARG A 115 -1.30 15.93 -9.88
N GLU A 116 -1.70 16.22 -8.65
CA GLU A 116 -1.69 15.23 -7.57
C GLU A 116 -2.83 14.21 -7.69
N GLU A 117 -3.95 14.60 -8.35
CA GLU A 117 -5.11 13.73 -8.51
C GLU A 117 -4.73 12.41 -9.20
N ALA A 118 -5.26 11.33 -8.67
CA ALA A 118 -4.96 9.95 -9.09
C ALA A 118 -3.50 9.50 -8.89
N SER A 119 -2.69 10.27 -8.14
CA SER A 119 -1.34 9.86 -7.74
C SER A 119 -1.36 8.82 -6.62
N SER A 120 -0.21 8.18 -6.41
CA SER A 120 0.01 7.32 -5.23
C SER A 120 -0.19 8.09 -3.91
N TYR A 121 0.20 9.36 -3.87
CA TYR A 121 0.02 10.20 -2.69
C TYR A 121 -1.46 10.53 -2.43
N ALA A 122 -2.23 10.84 -3.49
CA ALA A 122 -3.68 11.04 -3.36
C ALA A 122 -4.37 9.79 -2.79
N LEU A 123 -4.01 8.60 -3.28
CA LEU A 123 -4.52 7.33 -2.74
C LEU A 123 -4.13 7.14 -1.27
N ALA A 124 -2.87 7.43 -0.92
CA ALA A 124 -2.39 7.31 0.46
C ALA A 124 -3.14 8.28 1.40
N LYS A 125 -3.40 9.52 0.97
CA LYS A 125 -4.22 10.51 1.70
C LYS A 125 -5.66 10.03 1.89
N ALA A 126 -6.31 9.63 0.79
CA ALA A 126 -7.69 9.15 0.82
C ALA A 126 -7.91 7.98 1.78
N THR A 127 -6.89 7.12 1.91
CA THR A 127 -6.95 5.90 2.73
C THR A 127 -6.23 6.03 4.08
N ASN A 128 -5.59 7.16 4.36
CA ASN A 128 -4.71 7.37 5.52
C ASN A 128 -3.68 6.23 5.67
N THR A 129 -2.96 5.95 4.58
CA THR A 129 -2.00 4.85 4.51
C THR A 129 -0.57 5.37 4.68
N PRO A 130 0.23 4.87 5.64
CA PRO A 130 1.62 5.24 5.76
C PRO A 130 2.43 4.76 4.55
N ILE A 131 3.42 5.56 4.16
CA ILE A 131 4.22 5.37 2.95
C ILE A 131 5.66 5.01 3.34
N ILE A 132 6.17 3.94 2.75
CA ILE A 132 7.60 3.62 2.71
C ILE A 132 8.12 4.12 1.36
N LEU A 133 8.98 5.15 1.40
CA LEU A 133 9.55 5.73 0.19
C LEU A 133 10.83 4.99 -0.21
N THR A 134 10.78 4.29 -1.34
CA THR A 134 11.95 3.58 -1.90
C THR A 134 12.69 4.50 -2.86
N VAL A 135 13.98 4.67 -2.65
CA VAL A 135 14.79 5.59 -3.46
C VAL A 135 15.96 4.86 -4.11
N ASN A 136 16.09 4.99 -5.41
CA ASN A 136 17.29 4.53 -6.10
C ASN A 136 18.40 5.58 -5.92
N ALA A 137 19.31 5.30 -4.99
CA ALA A 137 20.44 6.18 -4.66
C ALA A 137 21.69 5.91 -5.51
N ARG A 138 21.58 5.14 -6.61
CA ARG A 138 22.76 4.85 -7.46
C ARG A 138 23.37 6.13 -8.02
N GLY A 139 24.67 6.31 -7.78
CA GLY A 139 25.40 7.50 -8.21
C GLY A 139 25.10 8.77 -7.40
N MET A 140 24.34 8.68 -6.32
CA MET A 140 24.02 9.81 -5.45
C MET A 140 24.89 9.78 -4.19
N GLY A 141 25.45 10.95 -3.84
CA GLY A 141 26.08 11.21 -2.54
C GLY A 141 25.14 12.05 -1.67
N ARG A 142 25.65 13.19 -1.15
CA ARG A 142 24.86 14.11 -0.29
C ARG A 142 23.62 14.69 -0.99
N SER A 143 23.56 14.69 -2.32
CA SER A 143 22.38 15.11 -3.09
C SER A 143 21.13 14.29 -2.77
N LEU A 144 21.29 13.06 -2.26
CA LEU A 144 20.17 12.25 -1.75
C LEU A 144 19.41 12.96 -0.63
N LEU A 145 20.13 13.70 0.24
CA LEU A 145 19.50 14.44 1.34
C LEU A 145 18.58 15.55 0.82
N ALA A 146 18.98 16.25 -0.26
CA ALA A 146 18.15 17.27 -0.86
C ALA A 146 16.87 16.67 -1.47
N LEU A 147 17.00 15.53 -2.16
CA LEU A 147 15.85 14.80 -2.69
C LEU A 147 14.89 14.39 -1.56
N LEU A 148 15.40 13.73 -0.54
CA LEU A 148 14.57 13.25 0.60
C LEU A 148 13.94 14.43 1.34
N SER A 149 14.68 15.50 1.59
CA SER A 149 14.15 16.70 2.25
C SER A 149 12.99 17.30 1.46
N GLY A 150 13.10 17.36 0.12
CA GLY A 150 12.02 17.83 -0.73
C GLY A 150 10.76 16.97 -0.60
N PHE A 151 10.90 15.64 -0.66
CA PHE A 151 9.77 14.73 -0.50
C PHE A 151 9.11 14.83 0.87
N LEU A 152 9.90 14.91 1.94
CA LEU A 152 9.39 15.05 3.31
C LEU A 152 8.73 16.41 3.54
N GLN A 153 9.26 17.47 2.96
CA GLN A 153 8.67 18.81 3.05
C GLN A 153 7.36 18.92 2.26
N TYR A 154 7.28 18.21 1.13
CA TYR A 154 6.07 18.19 0.29
C TYR A 154 4.96 17.27 0.86
N ASP A 155 5.30 16.38 1.78
CA ASP A 155 4.35 15.50 2.49
C ASP A 155 3.60 16.25 3.59
N THR A 156 2.62 17.05 3.21
CA THR A 156 1.81 17.84 4.15
C THR A 156 0.91 16.98 5.04
N ALA A 157 0.65 15.74 4.67
CA ALA A 157 -0.14 14.79 5.46
C ALA A 157 0.70 13.92 6.40
N HIS A 158 2.03 14.07 6.37
CA HIS A 158 2.98 13.31 7.19
C HIS A 158 2.82 11.79 7.08
N LEU A 159 2.61 11.30 5.87
CA LEU A 159 2.40 9.88 5.57
C LEU A 159 3.70 9.12 5.31
N ILE A 160 4.76 9.78 4.84
CA ILE A 160 6.08 9.16 4.66
C ILE A 160 6.67 8.85 6.03
N LYS A 161 7.15 7.60 6.19
CA LYS A 161 7.69 7.07 7.46
C LYS A 161 9.12 6.58 7.28
#